data_ee04a0a0f8c5e2a46e48389a4a2702ed
#
_entry.id   ee04a0a0f8c5e2a46e48389a4a2702ed
#
_cell.length_a   1.000
_cell.length_b   1.000
_cell.length_c   1.000
_cell.angle_alpha   90.00
_cell.angle_beta   90.00
_cell.angle_gamma   90.00
#
_symmetry.space_group_name_H-M   'P 1'
#
loop_
_entity.id
_entity.type
_entity.pdbx_description
1 polymer ?
#
loop_
_entity_poly.entity_id
_entity_poly.type
_entity_poly.pdbx_seq_one_letter_code
_entity_poly.pdbx_strand_id
1 'polypeptide(L)'
;MAANALVDAGFLVALLNRRDAHHHWAVEQAPRLPPPWMTCEAAVSEAVHLLGQTGMHSLVLLLRREALVCTYRLADDVDAVLKLLEKYADVPMSLADACLVRMTETLNDPMLLTTDADFRIYRRLGRQIIPCVLPR
;
A
#
# COMPACT_ATOMS: atom_id res chain seq x y z
N MET A 1 -0.59 7.17 -20.37
CA MET A 1 0.44 7.19 -19.31
C MET A 1 0.15 6.09 -18.30
N ALA A 2 1.20 5.47 -17.80
CA ALA A 2 1.05 4.46 -16.75
C ALA A 2 0.55 5.11 -15.46
N ALA A 3 -0.32 4.41 -14.74
CA ALA A 3 -0.74 4.84 -13.42
C ALA A 3 0.43 4.81 -12.43
N ASN A 4 0.38 5.67 -11.42
CA ASN A 4 1.32 5.62 -10.30
C ASN A 4 0.87 4.52 -9.34
N ALA A 5 1.57 3.39 -9.36
CA ALA A 5 1.20 2.22 -8.58
C ALA A 5 1.69 2.34 -7.14
N LEU A 6 0.75 2.29 -6.21
CA LEU A 6 0.99 2.23 -4.77
C LEU A 6 0.69 0.83 -4.27
N VAL A 7 1.42 0.35 -3.30
CA VAL A 7 1.18 -0.96 -2.70
C VAL A 7 1.12 -0.87 -1.18
N ASP A 8 0.23 -1.64 -0.57
CA ASP A 8 0.19 -1.81 0.87
C ASP A 8 0.88 -3.12 1.30
N ALA A 9 0.94 -3.33 2.62
CA ALA A 9 1.55 -4.53 3.17
C ALA A 9 0.83 -5.80 2.71
N GLY A 10 -0.49 -5.78 2.61
CA GLY A 10 -1.27 -6.94 2.18
C GLY A 10 -0.92 -7.42 0.78
N PHE A 11 -0.74 -6.50 -0.17
CA PHE A 11 -0.29 -6.85 -1.51
C PHE A 11 1.11 -7.45 -1.50
N LEU A 12 2.04 -6.84 -0.74
CA LEU A 12 3.42 -7.32 -0.65
C LEU A 12 3.45 -8.74 -0.06
N VAL A 13 2.70 -8.99 1.00
CA VAL A 13 2.62 -10.32 1.61
C VAL A 13 2.03 -11.33 0.62
N ALA A 14 0.94 -10.96 -0.05
CA ALA A 14 0.31 -11.83 -1.04
C ALA A 14 1.26 -12.18 -2.19
N LEU A 15 2.02 -11.19 -2.66
CA LEU A 15 2.98 -11.40 -3.75
C LEU A 15 4.15 -12.29 -3.33
N LEU A 16 4.67 -12.10 -2.11
CA LEU A 16 5.92 -12.70 -1.67
C LEU A 16 5.74 -13.98 -0.85
N ASN A 17 4.51 -14.31 -0.45
CA ASN A 17 4.19 -15.54 0.27
C ASN A 17 3.28 -16.42 -0.58
N ARG A 18 3.82 -17.52 -1.10
CA ARG A 18 3.07 -18.46 -1.95
C ARG A 18 1.87 -19.09 -1.27
N ARG A 19 1.84 -19.11 0.07
CA ARG A 19 0.74 -19.66 0.87
C ARG A 19 -0.37 -18.68 1.15
N ASP A 20 -0.17 -17.39 0.80
CA ASP A 20 -1.20 -16.40 1.01
C ASP A 20 -2.42 -16.68 0.13
N ALA A 21 -3.61 -16.49 0.69
CA ALA A 21 -4.86 -16.74 -0.01
C ALA A 21 -5.00 -15.93 -1.31
N HIS A 22 -4.36 -14.77 -1.38
CA HIS A 22 -4.42 -13.87 -2.53
C HIS A 22 -3.15 -13.88 -3.39
N HIS A 23 -2.31 -14.92 -3.22
CA HIS A 23 -1.04 -14.99 -3.95
C HIS A 23 -1.23 -14.98 -5.47
N HIS A 24 -2.14 -15.80 -5.99
CA HIS A 24 -2.43 -15.85 -7.43
C HIS A 24 -2.86 -14.48 -7.97
N TRP A 25 -3.76 -13.82 -7.26
CA TRP A 25 -4.23 -12.49 -7.64
C TRP A 25 -3.06 -11.50 -7.70
N ALA A 26 -2.20 -11.49 -6.69
CA ALA A 26 -1.07 -10.56 -6.63
C ALA A 26 -0.09 -10.80 -7.80
N VAL A 27 0.20 -12.05 -8.12
CA VAL A 27 1.06 -12.41 -9.24
C VAL A 27 0.47 -11.94 -10.57
N GLU A 28 -0.86 -12.02 -10.73
CA GLU A 28 -1.55 -11.53 -11.93
C GLU A 28 -1.51 -10.00 -12.05
N GLN A 29 -1.56 -9.30 -10.92
CA GLN A 29 -1.56 -7.83 -10.93
C GLN A 29 -0.18 -7.23 -11.25
N ALA A 30 0.89 -7.89 -10.85
CA ALA A 30 2.24 -7.36 -11.00
C ALA A 30 2.58 -6.94 -12.44
N PRO A 31 2.29 -7.70 -13.49
CA PRO A 31 2.55 -7.24 -14.86
C PRO A 31 1.57 -6.19 -15.36
N ARG A 32 0.39 -6.06 -14.76
CA ARG A 32 -0.61 -5.05 -15.14
C ARG A 32 -0.29 -3.67 -14.57
N LEU A 33 0.25 -3.64 -13.38
CA LEU A 33 0.72 -2.43 -12.70
C LEU A 33 2.14 -2.68 -12.23
N PRO A 34 3.11 -2.64 -13.16
CA PRO A 34 4.46 -3.08 -12.86
C PRO A 34 5.23 -2.13 -11.95
N PRO A 35 6.30 -2.64 -11.30
CA PRO A 35 7.17 -1.76 -10.54
C PRO A 35 7.84 -0.71 -11.44
N PRO A 36 8.36 0.40 -10.89
CA PRO A 36 8.55 0.60 -9.45
C PRO A 36 7.22 0.87 -8.74
N TRP A 37 7.04 0.24 -7.59
CA TRP A 37 5.91 0.46 -6.71
C TRP A 37 6.29 1.43 -5.60
N MET A 38 5.39 2.35 -5.29
CA MET A 38 5.58 3.32 -4.21
C MET A 38 4.84 2.85 -2.97
N THR A 39 5.42 3.10 -1.81
CA THR A 39 4.82 2.77 -0.53
C THR A 39 5.36 3.70 0.56
N CYS A 40 5.02 3.42 1.80
CA CYS A 40 5.50 4.14 2.99
C CYS A 40 6.20 3.16 3.95
N GLU A 41 7.05 3.69 4.81
CA GLU A 41 7.78 2.86 5.78
C GLU A 41 6.84 2.08 6.70
N ALA A 42 5.70 2.67 7.08
CA ALA A 42 4.71 1.97 7.91
C ALA A 42 4.20 0.69 7.23
N ALA A 43 3.95 0.73 5.92
CA ALA A 43 3.53 -0.44 5.16
C ALA A 43 4.65 -1.47 5.05
N VAL A 44 5.88 -1.03 4.83
CA VAL A 44 7.05 -1.93 4.79
C VAL A 44 7.24 -2.61 6.14
N SER A 45 7.13 -1.85 7.24
CA SER A 45 7.25 -2.39 8.59
C SER A 45 6.21 -3.49 8.85
N GLU A 46 4.98 -3.26 8.44
CA GLU A 46 3.90 -4.25 8.55
C GLU A 46 4.20 -5.50 7.71
N ALA A 47 4.67 -5.32 6.49
CA ALA A 47 5.04 -6.44 5.61
C ALA A 47 6.19 -7.27 6.20
N VAL A 48 7.21 -6.61 6.74
CA VAL A 48 8.34 -7.28 7.42
C VAL A 48 7.82 -8.16 8.55
N HIS A 49 6.93 -7.62 9.38
CA HIS A 49 6.34 -8.36 10.50
C HIS A 49 5.54 -9.58 10.02
N LEU A 50 4.69 -9.39 9.02
CA LEU A 50 3.79 -10.44 8.53
C LEU A 50 4.53 -11.54 7.74
N LEU A 51 5.56 -11.18 6.98
CA LEU A 51 6.34 -12.16 6.23
C LEU A 51 7.22 -13.02 7.13
N GLY A 52 7.71 -12.46 8.23
CA GLY A 52 8.65 -13.16 9.08
C GLY A 52 9.90 -13.54 8.27
N GLN A 53 10.34 -14.78 8.37
CA GLN A 53 11.49 -15.28 7.59
C GLN A 53 11.10 -15.65 6.16
N THR A 54 9.82 -16.00 5.95
CA THR A 54 9.31 -16.38 4.63
C THR A 54 9.15 -15.12 3.78
N GLY A 55 9.80 -15.04 2.66
CA GLY A 55 9.67 -13.89 1.77
C GLY A 55 10.53 -12.68 2.13
N MET A 56 11.22 -12.68 3.26
CA MET A 56 12.09 -11.57 3.67
C MET A 56 13.18 -11.29 2.63
N HIS A 57 13.79 -12.35 2.12
CA HIS A 57 14.84 -12.20 1.10
C HIS A 57 14.30 -11.49 -0.15
N SER A 58 13.11 -11.86 -0.60
CA SER A 58 12.47 -11.25 -1.77
C SER A 58 12.11 -9.78 -1.51
N LEU A 59 11.63 -9.45 -0.31
CA LEU A 59 11.34 -8.06 0.06
C LEU A 59 12.62 -7.22 0.05
N VAL A 60 13.70 -7.74 0.61
CA VAL A 60 15.00 -7.07 0.59
C VAL A 60 15.46 -6.80 -0.84
N LEU A 61 15.29 -7.78 -1.74
CA LEU A 61 15.65 -7.60 -3.15
C LEU A 61 14.82 -6.52 -3.84
N LEU A 62 13.51 -6.46 -3.57
CA LEU A 62 12.66 -5.41 -4.13
C LEU A 62 13.15 -4.02 -3.72
N LEU A 63 13.49 -3.86 -2.45
CA LEU A 63 14.00 -2.58 -1.93
C LEU A 63 15.37 -2.23 -2.52
N ARG A 64 16.29 -3.19 -2.58
CA ARG A 64 17.64 -2.96 -3.13
C ARG A 64 17.62 -2.60 -4.61
N ARG A 65 16.71 -3.20 -5.36
CA ARG A 65 16.58 -2.97 -6.82
C ARG A 65 15.70 -1.76 -7.13
N GLU A 66 15.21 -1.09 -6.10
CA GLU A 66 14.30 0.06 -6.25
C GLU A 66 13.03 -0.31 -7.04
N ALA A 67 12.63 -1.58 -6.99
CA ALA A 67 11.33 -2.01 -7.47
C ALA A 67 10.23 -1.65 -6.48
N LEU A 68 10.60 -1.47 -5.20
CA LEU A 68 9.74 -0.97 -4.14
C LEU A 68 10.45 0.21 -3.50
N VAL A 69 9.81 1.39 -3.50
CA VAL A 69 10.42 2.63 -3.04
C VAL A 69 9.52 3.32 -2.02
N CYS A 70 10.08 3.70 -0.87
CA CYS A 70 9.38 4.52 0.11
C CYS A 70 9.52 5.99 -0.30
N THR A 71 8.44 6.58 -0.79
CA THR A 71 8.43 7.94 -1.34
C THR A 71 7.69 8.93 -0.45
N TYR A 72 7.17 8.50 0.70
CA TYR A 72 6.37 9.33 1.59
C TYR A 72 7.11 9.66 2.87
N ARG A 73 7.08 10.93 3.26
CA ARG A 73 7.72 11.42 4.48
C ARG A 73 6.65 11.80 5.50
N LEU A 74 6.34 10.89 6.40
CA LEU A 74 5.38 11.13 7.49
C LEU A 74 5.77 12.35 8.31
N ALA A 75 7.07 12.55 8.57
CA ALA A 75 7.54 13.67 9.38
C ALA A 75 7.12 15.03 8.83
N ASP A 76 6.91 15.15 7.52
CA ASP A 76 6.50 16.39 6.88
C ASP A 76 4.98 16.54 6.73
N ASP A 77 4.20 15.55 7.20
CA ASP A 77 2.76 15.47 6.92
C ASP A 77 1.94 15.00 8.14
N VAL A 78 2.50 15.11 9.31
CA VAL A 78 1.94 14.54 10.56
C VAL A 78 0.51 14.99 10.82
N ASP A 79 0.23 16.29 10.72
CA ASP A 79 -1.09 16.83 11.01
C ASP A 79 -2.19 16.22 10.14
N ALA A 80 -1.93 16.10 8.83
CA ALA A 80 -2.88 15.52 7.88
C ALA A 80 -3.13 14.03 8.18
N VAL A 81 -2.08 13.29 8.54
CA VAL A 81 -2.20 11.88 8.91
C VAL A 81 -3.01 11.72 10.18
N LEU A 82 -2.75 12.54 11.20
CA LEU A 82 -3.51 12.50 12.46
C LEU A 82 -4.99 12.78 12.25
N LYS A 83 -5.31 13.74 11.39
CA LYS A 83 -6.70 14.05 11.04
C LYS A 83 -7.41 12.85 10.41
N LEU A 84 -6.73 12.10 9.54
CA LEU A 84 -7.29 10.89 8.97
C LEU A 84 -7.54 9.82 10.02
N LEU A 85 -6.59 9.60 10.92
CA LEU A 85 -6.73 8.62 12.00
C LEU A 85 -7.92 8.96 12.91
N GLU A 86 -8.12 10.24 13.20
CA GLU A 86 -9.27 10.70 13.98
C GLU A 86 -10.58 10.49 13.23
N LYS A 87 -10.60 10.86 11.94
CA LYS A 87 -11.80 10.74 11.10
C LYS A 87 -12.27 9.29 10.96
N TYR A 88 -11.33 8.35 10.83
CA TYR A 88 -11.64 6.94 10.62
C TYR A 88 -11.37 6.07 11.85
N ALA A 89 -11.42 6.65 13.04
CA ALA A 89 -11.16 5.92 14.29
C ALA A 89 -12.07 4.70 14.46
N ASP A 90 -13.30 4.76 13.96
CA ASP A 90 -14.29 3.67 14.05
C ASP A 90 -14.03 2.52 13.08
N VAL A 91 -13.24 2.74 12.03
CA VAL A 91 -13.00 1.70 11.00
C VAL A 91 -12.21 0.51 11.54
N PRO A 92 -11.09 0.49 12.31
CA PRO A 92 -10.08 1.52 12.60
C PRO A 92 -8.99 1.60 11.52
N MET A 93 -8.59 2.81 11.20
CA MET A 93 -7.53 3.05 10.23
C MET A 93 -6.14 2.85 10.86
N SER A 94 -5.26 2.10 10.19
CA SER A 94 -3.87 1.97 10.64
C SER A 94 -3.04 3.18 10.20
N LEU A 95 -1.86 3.34 10.81
CA LEU A 95 -0.92 4.39 10.38
C LEU A 95 -0.53 4.19 8.92
N ALA A 96 -0.28 2.96 8.49
CA ALA A 96 0.04 2.65 7.10
C ALA A 96 -1.10 3.06 6.16
N ASP A 97 -2.35 2.76 6.53
CA ASP A 97 -3.52 3.15 5.74
C ASP A 97 -3.59 4.66 5.57
N ALA A 98 -3.41 5.41 6.66
CA ALA A 98 -3.46 6.87 6.62
C ALA A 98 -2.36 7.45 5.71
N CYS A 99 -1.15 6.92 5.81
CA CYS A 99 -0.05 7.33 4.94
C CYS A 99 -0.37 7.05 3.47
N LEU A 100 -0.91 5.88 3.16
CA LEU A 100 -1.27 5.52 1.78
C LEU A 100 -2.39 6.40 1.24
N VAL A 101 -3.40 6.72 2.04
CA VAL A 101 -4.44 7.68 1.63
C VAL A 101 -3.81 9.01 1.26
N ARG A 102 -2.91 9.53 2.11
CA ARG A 102 -2.22 10.78 1.83
C ARG A 102 -1.40 10.72 0.54
N MET A 103 -0.73 9.60 0.30
CA MET A 103 0.04 9.41 -0.93
C MET A 103 -0.86 9.50 -2.17
N THR A 104 -2.06 8.94 -2.12
CA THR A 104 -3.01 9.04 -3.24
C THR A 104 -3.41 10.48 -3.53
N GLU A 105 -3.38 11.34 -2.52
CA GLU A 105 -3.82 12.74 -2.65
C GLU A 105 -2.78 13.63 -3.34
N THR A 106 -1.51 13.21 -3.33
CA THR A 106 -0.41 13.99 -3.90
C THR A 106 0.06 13.49 -5.26
N LEU A 107 -0.46 12.36 -5.72
CA LEU A 107 -0.06 11.75 -6.98
C LEU A 107 -1.14 11.95 -8.05
N ASN A 108 -0.68 12.12 -9.30
CA ASN A 108 -1.55 12.08 -10.45
C ASN A 108 -1.83 10.62 -10.81
N ASP A 109 -3.10 10.32 -11.10
CA ASP A 109 -3.53 8.99 -11.53
C ASP A 109 -3.00 7.86 -10.61
N PRO A 110 -3.25 7.95 -9.30
CA PRO A 110 -2.82 6.90 -8.38
C PRO A 110 -3.64 5.63 -8.54
N MET A 111 -3.01 4.48 -8.35
CA MET A 111 -3.70 3.21 -8.29
C MET A 111 -3.10 2.38 -7.16
N LEU A 112 -3.90 2.04 -6.17
CA LEU A 112 -3.46 1.29 -5.00
C LEU A 112 -3.75 -0.20 -5.19
N LEU A 113 -2.70 -1.02 -5.09
CA LEU A 113 -2.83 -2.48 -5.02
C LEU A 113 -2.94 -2.88 -3.56
N THR A 114 -4.06 -3.44 -3.18
CA THR A 114 -4.36 -3.78 -1.78
C THR A 114 -5.22 -5.03 -1.68
N THR A 115 -5.12 -5.72 -0.55
CA THR A 115 -6.04 -6.80 -0.18
C THR A 115 -7.05 -6.35 0.86
N ASP A 116 -6.99 -5.09 1.30
CA ASP A 116 -7.83 -4.55 2.38
C ASP A 116 -9.02 -3.79 1.80
N ALA A 117 -10.22 -4.36 1.99
CA ALA A 117 -11.47 -3.76 1.53
C ALA A 117 -11.80 -2.43 2.22
N ASP A 118 -11.16 -2.10 3.34
CA ASP A 118 -11.38 -0.82 4.03
C ASP A 118 -11.01 0.37 3.15
N PHE A 119 -10.14 0.18 2.15
CA PHE A 119 -9.83 1.23 1.19
C PHE A 119 -11.02 1.62 0.31
N ARG A 120 -12.09 0.86 0.31
CA ARG A 120 -13.37 1.26 -0.30
C ARG A 120 -14.16 2.23 0.58
N ILE A 121 -13.88 2.24 1.88
CA ILE A 121 -14.52 3.13 2.85
C ILE A 121 -13.80 4.47 2.90
N TYR A 122 -12.47 4.44 2.92
CA TYR A 122 -11.65 5.66 2.98
C TYR A 122 -11.89 6.53 1.74
N ARG A 123 -11.69 7.83 1.89
CA ARG A 123 -11.82 8.79 0.78
C ARG A 123 -10.56 9.62 0.68
N ARG A 124 -10.15 9.92 -0.55
CA ARG A 124 -9.09 10.88 -0.81
C ARG A 124 -9.68 12.26 -1.02
N LEU A 125 -8.94 13.30 -0.62
CA LEU A 125 -9.36 14.70 -0.76
C LEU A 125 -10.76 14.94 -0.14
N GLY A 126 -11.06 14.20 0.92
CA GLY A 126 -12.31 14.30 1.69
C GLY A 126 -13.52 13.60 1.09
N ARG A 127 -13.62 13.46 -0.22
CA ARG A 127 -14.84 12.97 -0.90
C ARG A 127 -14.61 11.91 -1.96
N GLN A 128 -13.45 11.86 -2.56
CA GLN A 128 -13.21 11.02 -3.73
C GLN A 128 -12.92 9.58 -3.34
N ILE A 129 -13.44 8.65 -4.12
CA ILE A 129 -13.11 7.23 -3.99
C ILE A 129 -11.61 7.06 -4.28
N ILE A 130 -10.95 6.21 -3.48
CA ILE A 130 -9.56 5.86 -3.73
C ILE A 130 -9.52 4.83 -4.85
N PRO A 131 -8.83 5.13 -5.97
CA PRO A 131 -8.65 4.14 -7.02
C PRO A 131 -7.81 2.97 -6.49
N CYS A 132 -8.41 1.78 -6.43
CA CYS A 132 -7.71 0.61 -5.91
C CYS A 132 -8.11 -0.66 -6.67
N VAL A 133 -7.20 -1.62 -6.68
CA VAL A 133 -7.44 -2.96 -7.19
C VAL A 133 -7.43 -3.92 -6.02
N LEU A 134 -8.51 -4.65 -5.86
CA LEU A 134 -8.70 -5.61 -4.78
C LEU A 134 -8.95 -7.00 -5.36
N PRO A 135 -8.59 -8.06 -4.65
CA PRO A 135 -8.98 -9.40 -5.05
C PRO A 135 -10.49 -9.56 -4.96
N ARG A 136 -11.04 -10.40 -5.82
CA ARG A 136 -12.47 -10.71 -5.82
C ARG A 136 -12.81 -11.76 -4.77
#